data_73164df6b0096866854e12b2a2e96bf1
#
_entry.id   73164df6b0096866854e12b2a2e96bf1
#
_cell.length_a   1.000
_cell.length_b   1.000
_cell.length_c   1.000
_cell.angle_alpha   90.00
_cell.angle_beta   90.00
_cell.angle_gamma   90.00
#
_symmetry.space_group_name_H-M   'P 1'
#
loop_
_entity.id
_entity.type
_entity.pdbx_description
1 polymer ?
#
loop_
_entity_poly.entity_id
_entity_poly.type
_entity_poly.pdbx_seq_one_letter_code
_entity_poly.pdbx_strand_id
1 'polypeptide(L)'
;SRRIGELFKKNKVPIDQVLSSQWCRCLDTAKYAFKNFKEFSALNSTFSSPNKKNAKKQIKELKNFIKNWNGNGGNLILVTHYIVIAAITNAVPRSGEIVITDRNFRVLSTIQTN
;
A
#
# COMPACT_ATOMS: atom_id res chain seq x y z
N SER A 1 -10.89 -8.66 3.82
CA SER A 1 -10.92 -7.27 3.31
C SER A 1 -11.98 -6.39 3.99
N ARG A 2 -13.17 -6.92 4.19
CA ARG A 2 -14.20 -6.18 4.95
C ARG A 2 -13.73 -5.90 6.37
N ARG A 3 -13.06 -6.87 6.98
CA ARG A 3 -12.51 -6.71 8.33
C ARG A 3 -11.52 -5.55 8.41
N ILE A 4 -10.69 -5.36 7.39
CA ILE A 4 -9.75 -4.24 7.33
C ILE A 4 -10.52 -2.93 7.35
N GLY A 5 -11.55 -2.80 6.50
CA GLY A 5 -12.38 -1.60 6.45
C GLY A 5 -13.07 -1.32 7.78
N GLU A 6 -13.59 -2.36 8.43
CA GLU A 6 -14.23 -2.24 9.73
C GLU A 6 -13.25 -1.77 10.81
N LEU A 7 -12.01 -2.29 10.80
CA LEU A 7 -10.98 -1.86 11.74
C LEU A 7 -10.67 -0.37 11.58
N PHE A 8 -10.58 0.11 10.34
CA PHE A 8 -10.32 1.53 10.08
C PHE A 8 -11.46 2.40 10.57
N LYS A 9 -12.71 1.99 10.33
CA LYS A 9 -13.89 2.73 10.80
C LYS A 9 -14.00 2.74 12.31
N LYS A 10 -13.83 1.56 12.93
CA LYS A 10 -13.93 1.41 14.39
C LYS A 10 -12.91 2.29 15.11
N ASN A 11 -11.70 2.39 14.58
CA ASN A 11 -10.62 3.16 15.20
C ASN A 11 -10.57 4.61 14.67
N LYS A 12 -11.53 5.01 13.87
CA LYS A 12 -11.64 6.37 13.32
C LYS A 12 -10.35 6.83 12.64
N VAL A 13 -9.72 5.93 11.88
CA VAL A 13 -8.48 6.26 11.17
C VAL A 13 -8.79 7.20 10.01
N PRO A 14 -8.21 8.40 10.00
CA PRO A 14 -8.45 9.33 8.90
C PRO A 14 -7.77 8.84 7.63
N ILE A 15 -8.51 8.84 6.52
CA ILE A 15 -8.02 8.38 5.21
C ILE A 15 -8.10 9.54 4.23
N ASP A 16 -6.96 9.89 3.64
CA ASP A 16 -6.90 10.90 2.60
C ASP A 16 -7.15 10.28 1.22
N GLN A 17 -6.40 9.24 0.91
CA GLN A 17 -6.47 8.62 -0.41
C GLN A 17 -6.15 7.14 -0.31
N VAL A 18 -6.83 6.33 -1.14
CA VAL A 18 -6.55 4.89 -1.26
C VAL A 18 -6.12 4.61 -2.69
N LEU A 19 -4.94 4.04 -2.85
CA LEU A 19 -4.41 3.63 -4.14
C LEU A 19 -4.19 2.13 -4.13
N SER A 20 -4.44 1.48 -5.25
CA SER A 20 -4.34 0.03 -5.36
C SER A 20 -3.53 -0.39 -6.59
N SER A 21 -2.77 -1.48 -6.41
CA SER A 21 -2.27 -2.23 -7.54
C SER A 21 -3.42 -2.60 -8.48
N GLN A 22 -3.11 -2.76 -9.75
CA GLN A 22 -4.10 -3.13 -10.77
C GLN A 22 -4.43 -4.62 -10.80
N TRP A 23 -3.74 -5.43 -9.98
CA TRP A 23 -3.99 -6.86 -9.89
C TRP A 23 -5.30 -7.13 -9.14
N CYS A 24 -6.04 -8.13 -9.60
CA CYS A 24 -7.39 -8.43 -9.08
C CYS A 24 -7.46 -8.57 -7.56
N ARG A 25 -6.49 -9.24 -6.95
CA ARG A 25 -6.48 -9.41 -5.49
C ARG A 25 -6.44 -8.09 -4.74
N CYS A 26 -5.63 -7.15 -5.25
CA CYS A 26 -5.51 -5.83 -4.62
C CYS A 26 -6.75 -5.00 -4.86
N LEU A 27 -7.29 -5.04 -6.08
CA LEU A 27 -8.52 -4.32 -6.41
C LEU A 27 -9.68 -4.78 -5.54
N ASP A 28 -9.81 -6.10 -5.33
CA ASP A 28 -10.85 -6.64 -4.47
C ASP A 28 -10.67 -6.19 -3.03
N THR A 29 -9.44 -6.23 -2.52
CA THR A 29 -9.16 -5.75 -1.17
C THR A 29 -9.53 -4.28 -1.01
N ALA A 30 -9.12 -3.44 -1.95
CA ALA A 30 -9.43 -2.01 -1.91
C ALA A 30 -10.93 -1.76 -1.97
N LYS A 31 -11.62 -2.46 -2.86
CA LYS A 31 -13.06 -2.33 -3.03
C LYS A 31 -13.84 -2.70 -1.77
N TYR A 32 -13.51 -3.86 -1.17
CA TYR A 32 -14.25 -4.35 -0.01
C TYR A 32 -13.87 -3.64 1.28
N ALA A 33 -12.64 -3.15 1.40
CA ALA A 33 -12.20 -2.45 2.61
C ALA A 33 -12.56 -0.97 2.60
N PHE A 34 -12.43 -0.31 1.46
CA PHE A 34 -12.45 1.16 1.42
C PHE A 34 -13.48 1.77 0.48
N LYS A 35 -14.11 1.02 -0.39
CA LYS A 35 -15.10 1.45 -1.39
C LYS A 35 -14.54 2.40 -2.46
N ASN A 36 -13.93 3.51 -2.05
CA ASN A 36 -13.38 4.51 -2.97
C ASN A 36 -11.86 4.35 -3.06
N PHE A 37 -11.35 4.12 -4.25
CA PHE A 37 -9.92 3.95 -4.48
C PHE A 37 -9.59 4.25 -5.94
N LYS A 38 -8.30 4.46 -6.20
CA LYS A 38 -7.78 4.63 -7.55
C LYS A 38 -6.71 3.58 -7.82
N GLU A 39 -6.59 3.17 -9.07
CA GLU A 39 -5.53 2.26 -9.50
C GLU A 39 -4.23 3.03 -9.67
N PHE A 40 -3.12 2.40 -9.31
CA PHE A 40 -1.80 2.99 -9.48
C PHE A 40 -0.82 1.89 -9.88
N SER A 41 -0.32 1.96 -11.13
CA SER A 41 0.54 0.91 -11.69
C SER A 41 1.86 0.73 -10.94
N ALA A 42 2.35 1.77 -10.28
CA ALA A 42 3.58 1.67 -9.49
C ALA A 42 3.45 0.73 -8.29
N LEU A 43 2.23 0.35 -7.92
CA LEU A 43 1.95 -0.62 -6.86
C LEU A 43 1.88 -2.07 -7.37
N ASN A 44 1.96 -2.29 -8.68
CA ASN A 44 1.88 -3.64 -9.25
C ASN A 44 3.08 -4.47 -8.79
N SER A 45 2.88 -5.79 -8.69
CA SER A 45 3.94 -6.69 -8.28
C SER A 45 5.12 -6.64 -9.25
N THR A 46 6.32 -6.52 -8.71
CA THR A 46 7.56 -6.56 -9.49
C THR A 46 8.09 -7.98 -9.65
N PHE A 47 7.47 -8.95 -8.99
CA PHE A 47 7.92 -10.35 -9.02
C PHE A 47 7.96 -10.91 -10.43
N SER A 48 6.96 -10.60 -11.24
CA SER A 48 6.84 -11.09 -12.63
C SER A 48 7.50 -10.17 -13.64
N SER A 49 8.18 -9.13 -13.20
CA SER A 49 8.80 -8.17 -14.12
C SER A 49 9.96 -8.83 -14.86
N PRO A 50 9.93 -8.86 -16.21
CA PRO A 50 11.00 -9.48 -16.99
C PRO A 50 12.28 -8.65 -17.01
N ASN A 51 12.22 -7.40 -16.53
CA ASN A 51 13.34 -6.48 -16.57
C ASN A 51 13.57 -5.82 -15.21
N LYS A 52 14.73 -6.09 -14.61
CA LYS A 52 15.09 -5.52 -13.31
C LYS A 52 15.19 -4.01 -13.33
N LYS A 53 15.55 -3.41 -14.45
CA LYS A 53 15.60 -1.94 -14.59
C LYS A 53 14.20 -1.33 -14.46
N ASN A 54 13.20 -1.99 -15.05
CA ASN A 54 11.81 -1.54 -14.94
C ASN A 54 11.30 -1.64 -13.51
N ALA A 55 11.67 -2.71 -12.79
CA ALA A 55 11.30 -2.86 -11.39
C ALA A 55 11.90 -1.74 -10.54
N LYS A 56 13.19 -1.44 -10.72
CA LYS A 56 13.85 -0.34 -9.99
C LYS A 56 13.21 1.01 -10.29
N LYS A 57 12.87 1.26 -11.56
CA LYS A 57 12.23 2.50 -11.98
C LYS A 57 10.86 2.64 -11.35
N GLN A 58 10.09 1.56 -11.31
CA GLN A 58 8.78 1.53 -10.69
C GLN A 58 8.85 1.85 -9.20
N ILE A 59 9.78 1.23 -8.48
CA ILE A 59 9.94 1.48 -7.05
C ILE A 59 10.39 2.93 -6.79
N LYS A 60 11.27 3.46 -7.62
CA LYS A 60 11.69 4.85 -7.51
C LYS A 60 10.50 5.81 -7.72
N GLU A 61 9.67 5.53 -8.70
CA GLU A 61 8.45 6.31 -8.95
C GLU A 61 7.52 6.28 -7.74
N LEU A 62 7.33 5.10 -7.16
CA LEU A 62 6.49 4.93 -5.98
C LEU A 62 7.05 5.71 -4.79
N LYS A 63 8.35 5.62 -4.54
CA LYS A 63 9.00 6.37 -3.45
C LYS A 63 8.85 7.86 -3.64
N ASN A 64 9.03 8.36 -4.86
CA ASN A 64 8.89 9.79 -5.14
C ASN A 64 7.46 10.25 -4.91
N PHE A 65 6.48 9.45 -5.30
CA PHE A 65 5.08 9.76 -5.06
C PHE A 65 4.79 9.91 -3.57
N ILE A 66 5.26 8.96 -2.77
CA ILE A 66 5.03 8.96 -1.32
C ILE A 66 5.71 10.17 -0.68
N LYS A 67 6.96 10.47 -1.07
CA LYS A 67 7.70 11.61 -0.52
C LYS A 67 7.03 12.94 -0.83
N ASN A 68 6.41 13.06 -1.99
CA ASN A 68 5.79 14.30 -2.45
C ASN A 68 4.31 14.42 -2.07
N TRP A 69 3.74 13.39 -1.45
CA TRP A 69 2.36 13.45 -1.00
C TRP A 69 2.22 14.47 0.13
N ASN A 70 1.16 15.29 0.09
CA ASN A 70 1.04 16.45 0.98
C ASN A 70 0.72 16.12 2.45
N GLY A 71 0.09 14.98 2.70
CA GLY A 71 -0.20 14.53 4.07
C GLY A 71 -1.25 15.32 4.83
N ASN A 72 -2.04 16.14 4.16
CA ASN A 72 -2.96 17.07 4.84
C ASN A 72 -4.32 16.48 5.18
N GLY A 73 -4.76 15.43 4.52
CA GLY A 73 -6.11 14.90 4.66
C GLY A 73 -6.22 13.61 5.47
N GLY A 74 -5.14 13.15 6.06
CA GLY A 74 -5.12 11.88 6.77
C GLY A 74 -4.08 10.93 6.20
N ASN A 75 -4.34 9.63 6.28
CA ASN A 75 -3.39 8.62 5.86
C ASN A 75 -3.51 8.29 4.38
N LEU A 76 -2.37 8.04 3.75
CA LEU A 76 -2.30 7.48 2.41
C LEU A 76 -2.30 5.96 2.55
N ILE A 77 -3.29 5.31 1.96
CA ILE A 77 -3.44 3.84 2.00
C ILE A 77 -3.00 3.27 0.66
N LEU A 78 -2.06 2.33 0.71
CA LEU A 78 -1.55 1.67 -0.49
C LEU A 78 -1.82 0.18 -0.40
N VAL A 79 -2.62 -0.35 -1.32
CA VAL A 79 -2.94 -1.77 -1.40
C VAL A 79 -2.04 -2.37 -2.48
N THR A 80 -1.07 -3.18 -2.06
CA THR A 80 -0.03 -3.67 -2.94
C THR A 80 0.39 -5.09 -2.57
N HIS A 81 1.59 -5.49 -2.96
CA HIS A 81 2.12 -6.84 -2.80
C HIS A 81 3.29 -6.83 -1.83
N TYR A 82 3.52 -7.97 -1.14
CA TYR A 82 4.60 -8.04 -0.16
C TYR A 82 5.97 -7.65 -0.75
N ILE A 83 6.20 -7.99 -2.02
CA ILE A 83 7.48 -7.70 -2.67
C ILE A 83 7.70 -6.19 -2.84
N VAL A 84 6.63 -5.44 -3.09
CA VAL A 84 6.68 -3.98 -3.18
C VAL A 84 6.89 -3.37 -1.80
N ILE A 85 6.17 -3.86 -0.80
CA ILE A 85 6.33 -3.38 0.58
C ILE A 85 7.76 -3.63 1.05
N ALA A 86 8.31 -4.82 0.80
CA ALA A 86 9.68 -5.14 1.17
C ALA A 86 10.69 -4.22 0.46
N ALA A 87 10.43 -3.88 -0.80
CA ALA A 87 11.33 -3.03 -1.57
C ALA A 87 11.40 -1.60 -1.02
N ILE A 88 10.33 -1.09 -0.43
CA ILE A 88 10.31 0.28 0.08
C ILE A 88 10.54 0.39 1.59
N THR A 89 10.29 -0.69 2.35
CA THR A 89 10.38 -0.65 3.82
C THR A 89 11.36 -1.62 4.42
N ASN A 90 11.86 -2.58 3.66
CA ASN A 90 12.65 -3.74 4.12
C ASN A 90 11.87 -4.69 5.04
N ALA A 91 10.58 -4.46 5.24
CA ALA A 91 9.73 -5.38 6.00
C ALA A 91 9.08 -6.39 5.05
N VAL A 92 8.97 -7.64 5.50
CA VAL A 92 8.31 -8.70 4.71
C VAL A 92 7.02 -9.07 5.45
N PRO A 93 5.88 -8.46 5.09
CA PRO A 93 4.64 -8.71 5.79
C PRO A 93 4.06 -10.07 5.45
N ARG A 94 3.26 -10.59 6.38
CA ARG A 94 2.46 -11.79 6.17
C ARG A 94 1.16 -11.40 5.46
N SER A 95 0.45 -12.40 4.94
CA SER A 95 -0.87 -12.16 4.37
C SER A 95 -1.79 -11.51 5.41
N GLY A 96 -2.45 -10.43 5.02
CA GLY A 96 -3.35 -9.70 5.92
C GLY A 96 -2.65 -8.78 6.91
N GLU A 97 -1.35 -8.64 6.84
CA GLU A 97 -0.61 -7.74 7.72
C GLU A 97 -0.52 -6.34 7.10
N ILE A 98 -0.80 -5.32 7.92
CA ILE A 98 -0.68 -3.91 7.54
C ILE A 98 0.63 -3.39 8.07
N VAL A 99 1.43 -2.74 7.20
CA VAL A 99 2.69 -2.11 7.59
C VAL A 99 2.46 -0.60 7.63
N ILE A 100 2.70 0.00 8.79
CA ILE A 100 2.53 1.45 8.99
C ILE A 100 3.90 2.09 8.96
N THR A 101 4.08 3.08 8.09
CA THR A 101 5.35 3.76 7.94
C THR A 101 5.19 5.28 8.00
N ASP A 102 6.32 5.96 8.21
CA ASP A 102 6.39 7.39 7.97
C ASP A 102 6.74 7.65 6.49
N ARG A 103 6.86 8.93 6.13
CA ARG A 103 7.17 9.36 4.76
C ARG A 103 8.56 8.92 4.29
N ASN A 104 9.45 8.63 5.21
CA ASN A 104 10.81 8.18 4.92
C ASN A 104 10.94 6.65 4.93
N PHE A 105 9.81 5.95 4.88
CA PHE A 105 9.72 4.48 4.81
C PHE A 105 10.21 3.76 6.06
N ARG A 106 10.26 4.48 7.19
CA ARG A 106 10.57 3.87 8.47
C ARG A 106 9.32 3.17 8.99
N VAL A 107 9.43 1.89 9.29
CA VAL A 107 8.31 1.13 9.83
C VAL A 107 8.05 1.57 11.27
N LEU A 108 6.84 2.07 11.51
CA LEU A 108 6.41 2.53 12.84
C LEU A 108 5.71 1.42 13.59
N SER A 109 4.94 0.59 12.90
CA SER A 109 4.18 -0.49 13.51
C SER A 109 3.68 -1.44 12.43
N THR A 110 3.22 -2.62 12.86
CA THR A 110 2.52 -3.56 11.99
C THR A 110 1.26 -4.04 12.69
N ILE A 111 0.22 -4.36 11.90
CA ILE A 111 -1.05 -4.83 12.42
C ILE A 111 -1.45 -6.10 11.67
N GLN A 112 -1.64 -7.19 12.39
CA GLN A 112 -2.13 -8.44 11.82
C GLN A 112 -3.66 -8.42 11.83
N THR A 113 -4.27 -8.62 10.64
CA THR A 113 -5.73 -8.55 10.50
C THR A 113 -6.43 -9.90 10.43
N ASN A 114 -5.66 -10.98 10.39
CA ASN A 114 -6.22 -12.35 10.37
C ASN A 114 -6.43 -12.92 11.75
#